data_064be6ae3538eae83a7495bd8e14b20d
#
_entry.id   064be6ae3538eae83a7495bd8e14b20d
#
_cell.length_a   1.000
_cell.length_b   1.000
_cell.length_c   1.000
_cell.angle_alpha   90.00
_cell.angle_beta   90.00
_cell.angle_gamma   90.00
#
_symmetry.space_group_name_H-M   'P 1'
#
loop_
_entity.id
_entity.type
_entity.pdbx_description
1 polymer ?
#
loop_
_entity_poly.entity_id
_entity_poly.type
_entity_poly.pdbx_seq_one_letter_code
_entity_poly.pdbx_strand_id
1 'polypeptide(L)'
;MKGLALVVGAGGIGTQIAKDLNESEKDLDVVLCGRKREFNSFWELDIEDSQSLLQLKNKISNHPSKLRLVVNATGRLHSLSLIHI
;
A
#
# COMPACT_ATOMS: atom_id res chain seq x y z
N MET A 1 -3.03 18.39 5.80
CA MET A 1 -2.15 17.23 5.98
C MET A 1 -2.58 16.09 5.05
N LYS A 2 -1.61 15.46 4.43
CA LYS A 2 -1.92 14.31 3.58
C LYS A 2 -2.11 13.05 4.43
N GLY A 3 -2.99 12.18 3.99
CA GLY A 3 -3.09 10.84 4.53
C GLY A 3 -2.31 9.86 3.68
N LEU A 4 -1.91 8.75 4.27
CA LEU A 4 -1.24 7.67 3.55
C LEU A 4 -2.28 6.69 3.02
N ALA A 5 -2.21 6.38 1.75
CA ALA A 5 -3.05 5.37 1.11
C ALA A 5 -2.15 4.26 0.57
N LEU A 6 -2.43 3.03 0.97
CA LEU A 6 -1.70 1.86 0.49
C LEU A 6 -2.56 1.08 -0.48
N VAL A 7 -2.01 0.77 -1.64
CA VAL A 7 -2.62 -0.16 -2.58
C VAL A 7 -1.77 -1.41 -2.57
N VAL A 8 -2.33 -2.50 -2.07
CA VAL A 8 -1.60 -3.76 -1.90
C VAL A 8 -1.89 -4.66 -3.08
N GLY A 9 -0.86 -5.08 -3.78
CA GLY A 9 -0.96 -5.89 -4.99
C GLY A 9 -0.58 -5.11 -6.22
N ALA A 10 0.66 -5.28 -6.70
CA ALA A 10 1.23 -4.50 -7.79
C ALA A 10 0.98 -5.10 -9.17
N GLY A 11 -0.12 -5.85 -9.35
CA GLY A 11 -0.55 -6.29 -10.66
C GLY A 11 -1.22 -5.18 -11.44
N GLY A 12 -1.79 -5.49 -12.61
CA GLY A 12 -2.41 -4.48 -13.47
C GLY A 12 -3.52 -3.70 -12.78
N ILE A 13 -4.37 -4.40 -12.00
CA ILE A 13 -5.49 -3.75 -11.32
C ILE A 13 -4.98 -2.82 -10.22
N GLY A 14 -4.04 -3.31 -9.38
CA GLY A 14 -3.49 -2.50 -8.30
C GLY A 14 -2.76 -1.27 -8.81
N THR A 15 -1.97 -1.42 -9.85
CA THR A 15 -1.26 -0.30 -10.46
C THR A 15 -2.24 0.76 -10.99
N GLN A 16 -3.32 0.32 -11.63
CA GLN A 16 -4.33 1.25 -12.15
C GLN A 16 -5.06 1.98 -11.02
N ILE A 17 -5.41 1.27 -9.96
CA ILE A 17 -6.04 1.87 -8.79
C ILE A 17 -5.11 2.93 -8.17
N ALA A 18 -3.83 2.61 -8.03
CA ALA A 18 -2.87 3.55 -7.47
C ALA A 18 -2.74 4.82 -8.32
N LYS A 19 -2.70 4.66 -9.64
CA LYS A 19 -2.66 5.81 -10.55
C LYS A 19 -3.91 6.67 -10.43
N ASP A 20 -5.07 6.03 -10.41
CA ASP A 20 -6.34 6.74 -10.32
C ASP A 20 -6.45 7.52 -9.01
N LEU A 21 -6.07 6.89 -7.89
CA LEU A 21 -6.07 7.57 -6.59
C LEU A 21 -5.09 8.73 -6.56
N ASN A 22 -3.92 8.54 -7.13
CA ASN A 22 -2.90 9.58 -7.15
C ASN A 22 -3.34 10.81 -7.95
N GLU A 23 -4.14 10.60 -8.99
CA GLU A 23 -4.66 11.68 -9.82
C GLU A 23 -5.88 12.36 -9.21
N SER A 24 -6.77 11.60 -8.58
CA SER A 24 -8.05 12.11 -8.10
C SER A 24 -8.01 12.63 -6.68
N GLU A 25 -7.13 12.08 -5.84
CA GLU A 25 -7.07 12.43 -4.42
C GLU A 25 -5.76 13.12 -4.08
N LYS A 26 -5.78 14.44 -4.11
CA LYS A 26 -4.57 15.24 -3.85
C LYS A 26 -4.17 15.24 -2.37
N ASP A 27 -5.08 14.88 -1.49
CA ASP A 27 -4.82 14.81 -0.05
C ASP A 27 -4.27 13.46 0.39
N LEU A 28 -4.05 12.54 -0.54
CA LEU A 28 -3.51 11.23 -0.24
C LEU A 28 -2.10 11.08 -0.83
N ASP A 29 -1.24 10.51 0.00
CA ASP A 29 0.09 10.06 -0.41
C ASP A 29 -0.05 8.58 -0.75
N VAL A 30 -0.08 8.24 -2.03
CA VAL A 30 -0.42 6.90 -2.50
C VAL A 30 0.83 6.08 -2.69
N VAL A 31 0.89 4.92 -2.03
CA VAL A 31 2.00 3.98 -2.14
C VAL A 31 1.48 2.65 -2.65
N LEU A 32 2.11 2.14 -3.69
CA LEU A 32 1.82 0.82 -4.24
C LEU A 32 2.73 -0.20 -3.58
N CYS A 33 2.16 -1.27 -3.07
CA CYS A 33 2.91 -2.32 -2.37
C CYS A 33 2.83 -3.63 -3.15
N GLY A 34 3.95 -4.28 -3.38
CA GLY A 34 3.96 -5.54 -4.11
C GLY A 34 5.36 -6.01 -4.44
N ARG A 35 5.46 -6.89 -5.43
CA ARG A 35 6.74 -7.48 -5.84
C ARG A 35 7.37 -6.78 -7.03
N LYS A 36 6.64 -5.99 -7.77
CA LYS A 36 7.11 -5.32 -8.98
C LYS A 36 7.14 -3.82 -8.79
N ARG A 37 8.16 -3.19 -9.30
CA ARG A 37 8.30 -1.75 -9.30
C ARG A 37 7.72 -1.16 -10.56
N GLU A 38 6.49 -0.69 -10.49
CA GLU A 38 5.81 -0.08 -11.64
C GLU A 38 5.19 1.27 -11.30
N PHE A 39 5.55 1.84 -10.15
CA PHE A 39 4.94 3.07 -9.66
C PHE A 39 5.98 3.90 -8.94
N ASN A 40 5.84 5.23 -8.96
CA ASN A 40 6.83 6.13 -8.36
C ASN A 40 6.98 5.96 -6.85
N SER A 41 5.86 5.82 -6.15
CA SER A 41 5.86 5.57 -4.71
C SER A 41 5.57 4.11 -4.47
N PHE A 42 6.62 3.32 -4.29
CA PHE A 42 6.50 1.87 -4.23
C PHE A 42 7.21 1.31 -3.00
N TRP A 43 6.54 0.40 -2.31
CA TRP A 43 7.15 -0.39 -1.23
C TRP A 43 7.08 -1.87 -1.59
N GLU A 44 8.21 -2.55 -1.50
CA GLU A 44 8.25 -3.97 -1.75
C GLU A 44 7.51 -4.71 -0.63
N LEU A 45 6.65 -5.63 -1.02
CA LEU A 45 5.82 -6.37 -0.07
C LEU A 45 5.53 -7.76 -0.61
N ASP A 46 5.76 -8.77 0.23
CA ASP A 46 5.29 -10.14 0.00
C ASP A 46 4.30 -10.47 1.11
N ILE A 47 3.02 -10.54 0.78
CA ILE A 47 1.96 -10.73 1.77
C ILE A 47 1.99 -12.14 2.40
N GLU A 48 2.74 -13.08 1.82
CA GLU A 48 2.89 -14.41 2.37
C GLU A 48 4.10 -14.52 3.30
N ASP A 49 4.89 -13.48 3.39
CA ASP A 49 6.07 -13.42 4.26
C ASP A 49 5.81 -12.53 5.45
N SER A 50 5.76 -13.12 6.64
CA SER A 50 5.47 -12.38 7.87
C SER A 50 6.53 -11.31 8.17
N GLN A 51 7.78 -11.52 7.78
CA GLN A 51 8.83 -10.53 7.92
C GLN A 51 8.54 -9.30 7.06
N SER A 52 8.08 -9.54 5.83
CA SER A 52 7.74 -8.46 4.91
C SER A 52 6.57 -7.63 5.46
N LEU A 53 5.58 -8.29 6.04
CA LEU A 53 4.44 -7.61 6.66
C LEU A 53 4.86 -6.78 7.86
N LEU A 54 5.78 -7.30 8.67
CA LEU A 54 6.30 -6.57 9.82
C LEU A 54 7.07 -5.32 9.38
N GLN A 55 7.86 -5.43 8.32
CA GLN A 55 8.56 -4.30 7.75
C GLN A 55 7.58 -3.24 7.24
N LEU A 56 6.48 -3.67 6.63
CA LEU A 56 5.44 -2.74 6.18
C LEU A 56 4.83 -1.99 7.36
N LYS A 57 4.51 -2.70 8.45
CA LYS A 57 4.01 -2.05 9.67
C LYS A 57 4.96 -0.98 10.18
N ASN A 58 6.25 -1.28 10.18
CA ASN A 58 7.26 -0.32 10.63
C ASN A 58 7.33 0.90 9.71
N LYS A 59 7.24 0.69 8.40
CA LYS A 59 7.23 1.80 7.45
C LYS A 59 6.01 2.71 7.65
N ILE A 60 4.85 2.11 7.90
CA ILE A 60 3.64 2.87 8.19
C ILE A 60 3.81 3.70 9.45
N SER A 61 4.32 3.07 10.51
CA SER A 61 4.51 3.74 11.80
C SER A 61 5.48 4.91 11.72
N ASN A 62 6.49 4.80 10.85
CA ASN A 62 7.51 5.83 10.71
C ASN A 62 7.18 6.85 9.62
N HIS A 63 6.08 6.68 8.92
CA HIS A 63 5.68 7.60 7.86
C HIS A 63 5.10 8.89 8.46
N PRO A 64 5.41 10.06 7.89
CA PRO A 64 4.89 11.32 8.42
C PRO A 64 3.37 11.47 8.25
N SER A 65 2.78 10.79 7.29
CA SER A 65 1.33 10.81 7.08
C SER A 65 0.69 9.61 7.75
N LYS A 66 -0.49 9.82 8.34
CA LYS A 66 -1.22 8.72 8.96
C LYS A 66 -1.89 7.86 7.90
N LEU A 67 -1.93 6.55 8.14
CA LEU A 67 -2.62 5.63 7.26
C LEU A 67 -4.12 5.88 7.29
N ARG A 68 -4.71 6.17 6.14
CA ARG A 68 -6.14 6.47 6.01
C ARG A 68 -6.89 5.49 5.13
N LEU A 69 -6.19 4.81 4.22
CA LEU A 69 -6.85 3.95 3.25
C LEU A 69 -5.93 2.78 2.92
N VAL A 70 -6.49 1.58 2.90
CA VAL A 70 -5.82 0.39 2.40
C VAL A 70 -6.73 -0.24 1.36
N VAL A 71 -6.21 -0.41 0.15
CA VAL A 71 -6.93 -1.08 -0.93
C VAL A 71 -6.26 -2.43 -1.17
N ASN A 72 -7.03 -3.50 -1.05
CA ASN A 72 -6.54 -4.85 -1.30
C ASN A 72 -6.84 -5.24 -2.75
N ALA A 73 -5.83 -5.23 -3.59
CA ALA A 73 -5.94 -5.62 -4.99
C ALA A 73 -5.32 -6.99 -5.26
N THR A 74 -5.04 -7.76 -4.21
CA THR A 74 -4.40 -9.09 -4.35
C THR A 74 -5.36 -10.21 -4.60
N GLY A 75 -6.62 -10.05 -4.23
CA GLY A 75 -7.59 -11.13 -4.20
C GLY A 75 -7.50 -11.99 -2.96
N ARG A 76 -6.59 -11.66 -2.02
CA ARG A 76 -6.40 -12.38 -0.75
C ARG A 76 -6.63 -11.43 0.41
N LEU A 77 -7.29 -11.90 1.46
CA LEU A 77 -7.66 -11.06 2.58
C LEU A 77 -6.92 -11.37 3.88
N HIS A 78 -6.55 -12.62 4.09
CA HIS A 78 -6.10 -13.08 5.39
C HIS A 78 -4.87 -12.37 5.95
N SER A 79 -3.92 -12.01 5.07
CA SER A 79 -2.66 -11.43 5.52
C SER A 79 -2.76 -9.95 5.85
N LEU A 80 -3.76 -9.25 5.32
CA LEU A 80 -3.86 -7.81 5.49
C LEU A 80 -4.34 -7.38 6.85
N SER A 81 -4.93 -8.30 7.63
CA SER A 81 -5.34 -7.99 8.99
C SER A 81 -4.16 -7.60 9.88
N LEU A 82 -2.93 -8.01 9.52
CA LEU A 82 -1.73 -7.69 10.27
C LEU A 82 -1.31 -6.23 10.15
N ILE A 83 -1.81 -5.51 9.17
CA ILE A 83 -1.51 -4.09 9.01
C ILE A 83 -2.67 -3.21 9.46
N HIS A 84 -3.59 -3.80 10.17
CA HIS A 84 -4.72 -3.07 10.72
C HIS A 84 -4.25 -2.05 11.76
N ILE A 85 -4.88 -0.91 11.74
CA ILE A 85 -4.53 0.20 12.62
C ILE A 85 -5.51 0.26 13.78
#